data_d72a1e868c58a573b69d4191e16fe745
#
_entry.id   d72a1e868c58a573b69d4191e16fe745
#
_cell.length_a   1.000
_cell.length_b   1.000
_cell.length_c   1.000
_cell.angle_alpha   90.00
_cell.angle_beta   90.00
_cell.angle_gamma   90.00
#
_symmetry.space_group_name_H-M   'P 1'
#
loop_
_entity.id
_entity.type
_entity.pdbx_description
1 polymer ?
#
loop_
_entity_poly.entity_id
_entity_poly.type
_entity_poly.pdbx_seq_one_letter_code
_entity_poly.pdbx_strand_id
1 'polypeptide(L)'
;MSYPLEEVNKRRTFASISHPDAGKTTITEKVLLYGNAIQKAGSVKGKGSAQHAKSDWMEMEKQRGISITTSVMQFPYNECLVNLLDTPGHEDFSEDTYRTLTAVDSCLMVIDSAKGVEERTIKLMEVTRLRDTPIITFMNKLDRDIRDPMELLDEVENVLKIHCAPITWPIGCGKLFKGVYHLYKDETYLYQSGQGSTIQEVRIVKGLNSPELDAAVGDDLAQQLRDELELVKGASNEFDLDLFLSGELTPVFFGTALGNFGVDHFLDGLTEWAPAPQARQADTRQVSAEEEKFTGFVFKIQANMDPKHRDRVAFLRVVSGKYEKGMKLKHVRIGKDVVISDALTFMAGDRTHADEAYAGDIIGLHNHGTIQIGDTFTQGEELKFTGIPNFAPELFRRIRLKDPLKQKQLLKGLVQLSEEGAVQVFRPLSNNDLIVGAVGVLQFDVVVSRLKSEYNVEAIYETVNVATARWVECTDNKKFEEFKRKNEQNLALDGGDNLTYIAPTMVNLNLAQERYPDVTFFKTREH
;
A
#
# COMPACT_ATOMS: atom_id res chain seq x y z
N MET A 1 17.77 -25.24 18.31
CA MET A 1 18.47 -24.03 17.81
C MET A 1 17.62 -22.85 18.27
N SER A 2 18.23 -21.82 18.84
CA SER A 2 17.50 -20.60 19.24
C SER A 2 16.96 -19.93 17.98
N TYR A 3 15.76 -19.36 18.06
CA TYR A 3 15.14 -18.57 17.00
C TYR A 3 16.08 -17.43 16.57
N PRO A 4 16.37 -17.26 15.28
CA PRO A 4 17.38 -16.33 14.82
C PRO A 4 16.85 -14.89 14.80
N LEU A 5 16.81 -14.25 15.97
CA LEU A 5 16.42 -12.84 16.13
C LEU A 5 17.23 -11.89 15.24
N GLU A 6 18.47 -12.24 14.95
CA GLU A 6 19.33 -11.47 14.05
C GLU A 6 18.70 -11.33 12.65
N GLU A 7 18.11 -12.41 12.13
CA GLU A 7 17.42 -12.39 10.85
C GLU A 7 16.15 -11.50 10.88
N VAL A 8 15.40 -11.52 11.97
CA VAL A 8 14.24 -10.64 12.15
C VAL A 8 14.67 -9.17 12.17
N ASN A 9 15.72 -8.86 12.92
CA ASN A 9 16.24 -7.49 13.07
C ASN A 9 16.79 -6.90 11.76
N LYS A 10 17.18 -7.72 10.80
CA LYS A 10 17.60 -7.28 9.46
C LYS A 10 16.44 -6.86 8.55
N ARG A 11 15.18 -7.24 8.86
CA ARG A 11 14.04 -6.95 8.00
C ARG A 11 13.57 -5.51 8.16
N ARG A 12 13.29 -4.87 7.01
CA ARG A 12 12.63 -3.56 6.91
C ARG A 12 11.49 -3.71 5.94
N THR A 13 10.27 -3.56 6.42
CA THR A 13 9.06 -3.73 5.59
C THR A 13 8.31 -2.42 5.53
N PHE A 14 8.27 -1.80 4.35
CA PHE A 14 7.64 -0.51 4.17
C PHE A 14 6.75 -0.45 2.93
N ALA A 15 5.78 0.43 2.97
CA ALA A 15 4.92 0.76 1.84
C ALA A 15 5.24 2.17 1.32
N SER A 16 5.21 2.33 0.01
CA SER A 16 5.24 3.65 -0.61
C SER A 16 3.82 4.19 -0.78
N ILE A 17 3.57 5.40 -0.31
CA ILE A 17 2.29 6.10 -0.37
C ILE A 17 2.44 7.47 -1.00
N SER A 18 1.45 7.89 -1.79
CA SER A 18 1.45 9.23 -2.40
C SER A 18 0.10 9.58 -3.01
N HIS A 19 -0.08 10.85 -3.33
CA HIS A 19 -1.07 11.28 -4.31
C HIS A 19 -0.69 10.76 -5.72
N PRO A 20 -1.65 10.50 -6.64
CA PRO A 20 -1.35 10.18 -8.03
C PRO A 20 -0.38 11.19 -8.66
N ASP A 21 0.49 10.70 -9.52
CA ASP A 21 1.51 11.50 -10.25
C ASP A 21 2.61 12.16 -9.39
N ALA A 22 2.68 11.92 -8.10
CA ALA A 22 3.79 12.41 -7.26
C ALA A 22 5.15 11.77 -7.58
N GLY A 23 5.15 10.69 -8.36
CA GLY A 23 6.36 9.99 -8.81
C GLY A 23 6.69 8.72 -8.03
N LYS A 24 5.71 8.16 -7.33
CA LYS A 24 5.86 6.95 -6.50
C LYS A 24 6.43 5.76 -7.27
N THR A 25 5.84 5.39 -8.42
CA THR A 25 6.31 4.28 -9.25
C THR A 25 7.75 4.52 -9.76
N THR A 26 8.08 5.77 -10.10
CA THR A 26 9.44 6.12 -10.49
C THR A 26 10.41 5.92 -9.32
N ILE A 27 10.04 6.29 -8.10
CA ILE A 27 10.85 6.05 -6.90
C ILE A 27 11.03 4.55 -6.67
N THR A 28 9.97 3.76 -6.76
CA THR A 28 10.04 2.30 -6.64
C THR A 28 11.07 1.69 -7.58
N GLU A 29 11.08 2.09 -8.86
CA GLU A 29 12.08 1.63 -9.82
C GLU A 29 13.52 2.05 -9.43
N LYS A 30 13.68 3.25 -8.88
CA LYS A 30 15.01 3.71 -8.42
C LYS A 30 15.47 2.96 -7.16
N VAL A 31 14.58 2.71 -6.23
CA VAL A 31 14.85 1.89 -5.04
C VAL A 31 15.35 0.51 -5.43
N LEU A 32 14.71 -0.14 -6.39
CA LEU A 32 15.14 -1.45 -6.91
C LEU A 32 16.49 -1.37 -7.61
N LEU A 33 16.79 -0.27 -8.27
CA LEU A 33 18.09 -0.04 -8.89
C LEU A 33 19.21 0.04 -7.84
N TYR A 34 18.99 0.80 -6.75
CA TYR A 34 19.95 0.87 -5.64
C TYR A 34 20.12 -0.45 -4.90
N GLY A 35 19.05 -1.25 -4.77
CA GLY A 35 19.11 -2.59 -4.24
C GLY A 35 19.75 -3.63 -5.15
N ASN A 36 20.30 -3.22 -6.30
CA ASN A 36 20.84 -4.11 -7.35
C ASN A 36 19.83 -5.20 -7.81
N ALA A 37 18.54 -4.97 -7.56
CA ALA A 37 17.49 -5.90 -7.94
C ALA A 37 17.15 -5.79 -9.44
N ILE A 38 17.45 -4.65 -10.06
CA ILE A 38 17.35 -4.41 -11.50
C ILE A 38 18.60 -3.71 -12.01
N GLN A 39 18.96 -3.94 -13.27
CA GLN A 39 20.15 -3.31 -13.87
C GLN A 39 19.87 -1.93 -14.46
N LYS A 40 18.61 -1.68 -14.83
CA LYS A 40 18.18 -0.42 -15.42
C LYS A 40 16.74 -0.13 -15.03
N ALA A 41 16.50 1.06 -14.51
CA ALA A 41 15.16 1.49 -14.14
C ALA A 41 14.26 1.71 -15.37
N GLY A 42 13.01 1.23 -15.28
CA GLY A 42 11.94 1.59 -16.19
C GLY A 42 11.37 2.98 -15.91
N SER A 43 10.50 3.47 -16.76
CA SER A 43 9.79 4.73 -16.54
C SER A 43 8.30 4.59 -16.84
N VAL A 44 7.47 5.26 -16.02
CA VAL A 44 6.05 5.46 -16.30
C VAL A 44 5.93 6.64 -17.25
N LYS A 45 6.10 6.41 -18.55
CA LYS A 45 5.74 7.38 -19.57
C LYS A 45 4.61 6.80 -20.38
N GLY A 46 3.59 7.63 -20.65
CA GLY A 46 2.43 7.27 -21.44
C GLY A 46 2.78 6.68 -22.81
N LYS A 47 1.79 6.31 -23.57
CA LYS A 47 1.86 5.60 -24.87
C LYS A 47 3.18 5.79 -25.63
N GLY A 48 4.03 4.76 -25.66
CA GLY A 48 5.22 4.72 -26.51
C GLY A 48 6.57 4.56 -25.81
N SER A 49 6.65 4.38 -24.49
CA SER A 49 7.92 4.07 -23.84
C SER A 49 8.31 2.60 -24.04
N ALA A 50 9.55 2.36 -24.45
CA ALA A 50 10.05 1.01 -24.73
C ALA A 50 10.30 0.15 -23.46
N GLN A 51 10.23 0.74 -22.26
CA GLN A 51 10.42 0.07 -20.98
C GLN A 51 9.35 0.55 -19.99
N HIS A 52 8.50 -0.37 -19.54
CA HIS A 52 7.54 -0.15 -18.47
C HIS A 52 8.18 -0.43 -17.10
N ALA A 53 7.60 0.16 -16.04
CA ALA A 53 8.01 -0.11 -14.68
C ALA A 53 7.80 -1.60 -14.34
N LYS A 54 8.73 -2.19 -13.59
CA LYS A 54 8.60 -3.59 -13.16
C LYS A 54 7.48 -3.82 -12.16
N SER A 55 7.06 -2.77 -11.45
CA SER A 55 5.91 -2.78 -10.56
C SER A 55 4.57 -2.93 -11.30
N ASP A 56 4.50 -2.49 -12.57
CA ASP A 56 3.28 -2.52 -13.38
C ASP A 56 3.23 -3.79 -14.24
N TRP A 57 2.49 -4.78 -13.80
CA TRP A 57 2.41 -6.09 -14.47
C TRP A 57 1.08 -6.32 -15.20
N MET A 58 -0.02 -5.65 -14.82
CA MET A 58 -1.30 -5.75 -15.53
C MET A 58 -1.26 -4.98 -16.85
N GLU A 59 -1.89 -5.55 -17.88
CA GLU A 59 -2.00 -4.90 -19.20
C GLU A 59 -2.67 -3.52 -19.11
N MET A 60 -3.67 -3.36 -18.25
CA MET A 60 -4.33 -2.08 -18.02
C MET A 60 -3.40 -1.05 -17.33
N GLU A 61 -2.54 -1.48 -16.42
CA GLU A 61 -1.54 -0.61 -15.78
C GLU A 61 -0.60 -0.04 -16.84
N LYS A 62 -0.08 -0.90 -17.72
CA LYS A 62 0.81 -0.51 -18.82
C LYS A 62 0.15 0.41 -19.82
N GLN A 63 -1.11 0.15 -20.18
CA GLN A 63 -1.86 0.96 -21.16
C GLN A 63 -2.24 2.34 -20.62
N ARG A 64 -2.61 2.44 -19.35
CA ARG A 64 -3.07 3.68 -18.71
C ARG A 64 -1.95 4.45 -18.01
N GLY A 65 -0.83 3.78 -17.70
CA GLY A 65 0.30 4.35 -16.95
C GLY A 65 -0.04 4.65 -15.49
N ILE A 66 -0.93 3.85 -14.89
CA ILE A 66 -1.33 3.94 -13.47
C ILE A 66 -1.18 2.59 -12.81
N SER A 67 -0.70 2.57 -11.56
CA SER A 67 -0.66 1.36 -10.75
C SER A 67 -2.04 1.08 -10.16
N ILE A 68 -2.57 -0.13 -10.41
CA ILE A 68 -3.91 -0.56 -10.00
C ILE A 68 -3.84 -1.42 -8.74
N THR A 69 -2.79 -2.23 -8.62
CA THR A 69 -2.61 -3.18 -7.53
C THR A 69 -1.30 -2.96 -6.80
N THR A 70 -1.22 -3.38 -5.53
CA THR A 70 0.03 -3.39 -4.79
C THR A 70 0.99 -4.42 -5.38
N SER A 71 2.22 -4.01 -5.62
CA SER A 71 3.33 -4.89 -5.96
C SER A 71 4.22 -5.12 -4.74
N VAL A 72 4.67 -6.36 -4.55
CA VAL A 72 5.58 -6.73 -3.46
C VAL A 72 6.94 -7.05 -4.06
N MET A 73 7.99 -6.47 -3.49
CA MET A 73 9.36 -6.64 -3.95
C MET A 73 10.32 -6.72 -2.78
N GLN A 74 11.28 -7.62 -2.87
CA GLN A 74 12.30 -7.83 -1.84
C GLN A 74 13.68 -7.64 -2.42
N PHE A 75 14.59 -6.98 -1.69
CA PHE A 75 15.97 -6.77 -2.09
C PHE A 75 16.87 -6.50 -0.88
N PRO A 76 18.18 -6.84 -0.95
CA PRO A 76 19.15 -6.49 0.08
C PRO A 76 19.60 -5.03 -0.06
N TYR A 77 19.79 -4.34 1.06
CA TYR A 77 20.38 -3.00 1.12
C TYR A 77 20.95 -2.72 2.53
N ASN A 78 22.20 -2.23 2.62
CA ASN A 78 22.87 -1.89 3.89
C ASN A 78 22.71 -2.96 4.98
N GLU A 79 23.07 -4.21 4.69
CA GLU A 79 22.94 -5.37 5.58
C GLU A 79 21.49 -5.70 6.01
N CYS A 80 20.51 -4.94 5.53
CA CYS A 80 19.10 -5.22 5.71
C CYS A 80 18.53 -6.00 4.53
N LEU A 81 17.45 -6.73 4.80
CA LEU A 81 16.56 -7.27 3.78
C LEU A 81 15.30 -6.40 3.74
N VAL A 82 15.13 -5.70 2.65
CA VAL A 82 14.06 -4.72 2.50
C VAL A 82 12.90 -5.33 1.75
N ASN A 83 11.71 -5.25 2.32
CA ASN A 83 10.44 -5.60 1.70
C ASN A 83 9.70 -4.31 1.34
N LEU A 84 9.57 -4.03 0.06
CA LEU A 84 8.85 -2.88 -0.48
C LEU A 84 7.50 -3.31 -1.00
N LEU A 85 6.45 -2.66 -0.52
CA LEU A 85 5.09 -2.78 -1.01
C LEU A 85 4.70 -1.48 -1.73
N ASP A 86 4.70 -1.51 -3.05
CA ASP A 86 4.31 -0.36 -3.88
C ASP A 86 2.80 -0.33 -4.04
N THR A 87 2.14 0.62 -3.39
CA THR A 87 0.68 0.71 -3.33
C THR A 87 0.10 1.41 -4.57
N PRO A 88 -1.19 1.20 -4.91
CA PRO A 88 -1.86 1.98 -5.95
C PRO A 88 -1.85 3.48 -5.61
N GLY A 89 -1.55 4.32 -6.61
CA GLY A 89 -1.61 5.78 -6.44
C GLY A 89 -3.03 6.32 -6.51
N HIS A 90 -3.90 5.72 -7.35
CA HIS A 90 -5.23 6.22 -7.62
C HIS A 90 -6.21 5.91 -6.48
N GLU A 91 -7.07 6.88 -6.12
CA GLU A 91 -8.02 6.75 -5.00
C GLU A 91 -9.06 5.63 -5.18
N ASP A 92 -9.41 5.31 -6.41
CA ASP A 92 -10.35 4.21 -6.73
C ASP A 92 -9.86 2.85 -6.23
N PHE A 93 -8.57 2.72 -5.92
CA PHE A 93 -7.95 1.50 -5.38
C PHE A 93 -7.51 1.64 -3.92
N SER A 94 -8.17 2.51 -3.17
CA SER A 94 -7.86 2.81 -1.77
C SER A 94 -7.86 1.60 -0.86
N GLU A 95 -8.79 0.68 -1.05
CA GLU A 95 -8.93 -0.50 -0.19
C GLU A 95 -7.68 -1.37 -0.23
N ASP A 96 -7.10 -1.57 -1.43
CA ASP A 96 -5.86 -2.34 -1.56
C ASP A 96 -4.70 -1.64 -0.81
N THR A 97 -4.63 -0.31 -0.90
CA THR A 97 -3.66 0.48 -0.14
C THR A 97 -3.86 0.32 1.36
N TYR A 98 -5.09 0.44 1.86
CA TYR A 98 -5.38 0.36 3.29
C TYR A 98 -5.05 -1.01 3.87
N ARG A 99 -5.40 -2.09 3.16
CA ARG A 99 -5.01 -3.45 3.55
C ARG A 99 -3.50 -3.65 3.55
N THR A 100 -2.82 -3.12 2.54
CA THR A 100 -1.36 -3.19 2.44
C THR A 100 -0.68 -2.47 3.61
N LEU A 101 -1.19 -1.32 4.05
CA LEU A 101 -0.66 -0.59 5.20
C LEU A 101 -0.76 -1.39 6.51
N THR A 102 -1.65 -2.37 6.62
CA THR A 102 -1.68 -3.27 7.78
C THR A 102 -0.48 -4.23 7.84
N ALA A 103 0.15 -4.49 6.70
CA ALA A 103 1.25 -5.44 6.57
C ALA A 103 2.65 -4.84 6.72
N VAL A 104 2.77 -3.52 6.87
CA VAL A 104 4.06 -2.83 6.92
C VAL A 104 4.37 -2.25 8.29
N ASP A 105 5.65 -1.95 8.54
CA ASP A 105 6.15 -1.40 9.80
C ASP A 105 6.57 0.07 9.67
N SER A 106 6.67 0.58 8.44
CA SER A 106 6.94 1.99 8.14
C SER A 106 6.39 2.35 6.76
N CYS A 107 6.34 3.64 6.45
CA CYS A 107 5.89 4.16 5.16
C CYS A 107 6.89 5.16 4.59
N LEU A 108 7.00 5.17 3.27
CA LEU A 108 7.61 6.25 2.50
C LEU A 108 6.48 7.10 1.90
N MET A 109 6.37 8.34 2.33
CA MET A 109 5.44 9.32 1.77
C MET A 109 6.14 10.16 0.71
N VAL A 110 5.62 10.14 -0.52
CA VAL A 110 6.15 10.89 -1.65
C VAL A 110 5.27 12.09 -1.93
N ILE A 111 5.87 13.28 -1.90
CA ILE A 111 5.19 14.56 -2.16
C ILE A 111 5.79 15.21 -3.41
N ASP A 112 4.94 15.70 -4.30
CA ASP A 112 5.33 16.54 -5.42
C ASP A 112 5.66 17.95 -4.90
N SER A 113 6.93 18.37 -4.96
CA SER A 113 7.38 19.65 -4.41
C SER A 113 6.78 20.88 -5.11
N ALA A 114 6.23 20.73 -6.31
CA ALA A 114 5.52 21.80 -7.00
C ALA A 114 4.07 21.95 -6.53
N LYS A 115 3.45 20.86 -6.06
CA LYS A 115 2.04 20.82 -5.64
C LYS A 115 1.86 20.93 -4.13
N GLY A 116 2.73 20.28 -3.36
CA GLY A 116 2.63 20.16 -1.91
C GLY A 116 1.70 19.04 -1.46
N VAL A 117 1.01 19.24 -0.35
CA VAL A 117 0.09 18.24 0.23
C VAL A 117 -1.21 18.22 -0.55
N GLU A 118 -1.55 17.05 -1.08
CA GLU A 118 -2.77 16.82 -1.86
C GLU A 118 -3.76 15.92 -1.09
N GLU A 119 -5.03 15.95 -1.47
CA GLU A 119 -6.13 15.30 -0.74
C GLU A 119 -5.88 13.82 -0.44
N ARG A 120 -5.33 13.08 -1.40
CA ARG A 120 -5.02 11.66 -1.22
C ARG A 120 -4.01 11.43 -0.10
N THR A 121 -3.00 12.30 0.01
CA THR A 121 -1.99 12.23 1.06
C THR A 121 -2.62 12.39 2.45
N ILE A 122 -3.61 13.28 2.59
CA ILE A 122 -4.34 13.47 3.85
C ILE A 122 -5.06 12.18 4.26
N LYS A 123 -5.81 11.58 3.34
CA LYS A 123 -6.54 10.32 3.60
C LYS A 123 -5.59 9.17 3.99
N LEU A 124 -4.43 9.06 3.33
CA LEU A 124 -3.44 8.04 3.66
C LEU A 124 -2.81 8.25 5.03
N MET A 125 -2.58 9.50 5.42
CA MET A 125 -2.11 9.84 6.76
C MET A 125 -3.09 9.44 7.87
N GLU A 126 -4.38 9.60 7.66
CA GLU A 126 -5.40 9.16 8.61
C GLU A 126 -5.31 7.64 8.86
N VAL A 127 -5.03 6.86 7.83
CA VAL A 127 -4.90 5.40 7.95
C VAL A 127 -3.60 5.01 8.66
N THR A 128 -2.48 5.64 8.34
CA THR A 128 -1.19 5.35 9.00
C THR A 128 -1.21 5.67 10.48
N ARG A 129 -1.98 6.70 10.89
CA ARG A 129 -2.17 7.08 12.29
C ARG A 129 -2.91 6.08 13.13
N LEU A 130 -3.78 5.25 12.54
CA LEU A 130 -4.47 4.20 13.29
C LEU A 130 -3.51 3.22 13.97
N ARG A 131 -2.26 3.21 13.55
CA ARG A 131 -1.21 2.31 14.04
C ARG A 131 0.09 3.01 14.41
N ASP A 132 0.08 4.34 14.46
CA ASP A 132 1.27 5.16 14.72
C ASP A 132 2.47 4.76 13.85
N THR A 133 2.20 4.46 12.57
CA THR A 133 3.21 3.95 11.64
C THR A 133 4.26 5.03 11.35
N PRO A 134 5.56 4.74 11.56
CA PRO A 134 6.63 5.68 11.21
C PRO A 134 6.64 6.03 9.73
N ILE A 135 6.84 7.32 9.42
CA ILE A 135 6.80 7.85 8.06
C ILE A 135 8.08 8.59 7.74
N ILE A 136 8.71 8.23 6.62
CA ILE A 136 9.77 9.00 5.97
C ILE A 136 9.14 9.78 4.82
N THR A 137 9.43 11.06 4.69
CA THR A 137 8.92 11.92 3.63
C THR A 137 9.99 12.20 2.59
N PHE A 138 9.65 12.02 1.32
CA PHE A 138 10.48 12.37 0.18
C PHE A 138 9.81 13.47 -0.65
N MET A 139 10.42 14.66 -0.66
CA MET A 139 10.04 15.80 -1.50
C MET A 139 10.64 15.62 -2.88
N ASN A 140 9.80 15.21 -3.83
CA ASN A 140 10.21 14.79 -5.17
C ASN A 140 10.10 15.91 -6.19
N LYS A 141 10.72 15.72 -7.35
CA LYS A 141 10.65 16.55 -8.56
C LYS A 141 11.40 17.88 -8.47
N LEU A 142 12.54 17.90 -7.80
CA LEU A 142 13.41 19.08 -7.76
C LEU A 142 14.01 19.47 -9.13
N ASP A 143 13.89 18.60 -10.13
CA ASP A 143 14.21 18.89 -11.53
C ASP A 143 13.21 19.85 -12.21
N ARG A 144 12.17 20.28 -11.48
CA ARG A 144 11.15 21.25 -11.90
C ARG A 144 11.13 22.45 -10.94
N ASP A 145 10.44 23.51 -11.34
CA ASP A 145 10.15 24.62 -10.44
C ASP A 145 9.29 24.11 -9.30
N ILE A 146 9.70 24.38 -8.07
CA ILE A 146 9.05 23.94 -6.85
C ILE A 146 8.55 25.13 -6.04
N ARG A 147 7.68 24.86 -5.08
CA ARG A 147 7.30 25.83 -4.04
C ARG A 147 8.45 26.01 -3.05
N ASP A 148 8.40 27.08 -2.28
CA ASP A 148 9.39 27.32 -1.23
C ASP A 148 9.49 26.11 -0.28
N PRO A 149 10.68 25.56 -0.03
CA PRO A 149 10.85 24.38 0.84
C PRO A 149 10.36 24.59 2.27
N MET A 150 10.51 25.80 2.85
CA MET A 150 9.99 26.11 4.20
C MET A 150 8.46 26.08 4.21
N GLU A 151 7.80 26.68 3.20
CA GLU A 151 6.35 26.63 3.06
C GLU A 151 5.83 25.18 2.89
N LEU A 152 6.58 24.33 2.18
CA LEU A 152 6.23 22.91 2.03
C LEU A 152 6.28 22.18 3.38
N LEU A 153 7.31 22.42 4.20
CA LEU A 153 7.39 21.83 5.54
C LEU A 153 6.26 22.30 6.43
N ASP A 154 5.98 23.60 6.44
CA ASP A 154 4.88 24.20 7.21
C ASP A 154 3.51 23.61 6.78
N GLU A 155 3.31 23.40 5.49
CA GLU A 155 2.08 22.78 4.97
C GLU A 155 1.94 21.34 5.44
N VAL A 156 3.01 20.55 5.38
CA VAL A 156 3.01 19.17 5.89
C VAL A 156 2.68 19.13 7.37
N GLU A 157 3.30 19.99 8.19
CA GLU A 157 3.03 20.05 9.63
C GLU A 157 1.60 20.49 9.93
N ASN A 158 1.12 21.52 9.25
CA ASN A 158 -0.21 22.07 9.49
C ASN A 158 -1.35 21.21 8.98
N VAL A 159 -1.19 20.59 7.80
CA VAL A 159 -2.24 19.78 7.16
C VAL A 159 -2.21 18.34 7.65
N LEU A 160 -1.02 17.75 7.66
CA LEU A 160 -0.86 16.34 8.05
C LEU A 160 -0.66 16.15 9.55
N LYS A 161 -0.49 17.21 10.34
CA LYS A 161 -0.30 17.16 11.79
C LYS A 161 0.85 16.23 12.22
N ILE A 162 1.95 16.30 11.53
CA ILE A 162 3.18 15.57 11.83
C ILE A 162 4.35 16.55 11.80
N HIS A 163 5.26 16.46 12.76
CA HIS A 163 6.45 17.30 12.78
C HIS A 163 7.44 16.92 11.68
N CYS A 164 8.04 17.91 11.04
CA CYS A 164 9.02 17.72 9.99
C CYS A 164 10.45 17.98 10.51
N ALA A 165 11.34 17.03 10.28
CA ALA A 165 12.76 17.18 10.52
C ALA A 165 13.53 17.06 9.19
N PRO A 166 13.97 18.16 8.58
CA PRO A 166 14.71 18.10 7.33
C PRO A 166 16.08 17.45 7.56
N ILE A 167 16.37 16.44 6.77
CA ILE A 167 17.66 15.73 6.77
C ILE A 167 18.54 16.24 5.65
N THR A 168 17.94 16.48 4.48
CA THR A 168 18.60 17.15 3.35
C THR A 168 17.87 18.43 3.00
N TRP A 169 18.59 19.38 2.41
CA TRP A 169 18.05 20.67 1.98
C TRP A 169 18.41 20.95 0.53
N PRO A 170 17.47 21.40 -0.31
CA PRO A 170 17.73 21.59 -1.74
C PRO A 170 18.58 22.83 -1.99
N ILE A 171 19.42 22.77 -3.04
CA ILE A 171 20.20 23.89 -3.56
C ILE A 171 19.69 24.22 -4.94
N GLY A 172 18.87 25.27 -5.04
CA GLY A 172 18.16 25.62 -6.26
C GLY A 172 17.05 24.62 -6.63
N CYS A 173 16.36 24.87 -7.73
CA CYS A 173 15.36 23.98 -8.30
C CYS A 173 15.25 24.14 -9.82
N GLY A 174 14.56 23.24 -10.48
CA GLY A 174 14.37 23.25 -11.93
C GLY A 174 15.71 23.22 -12.67
N LYS A 175 15.93 24.19 -13.54
CA LYS A 175 17.19 24.32 -14.29
C LYS A 175 18.38 24.76 -13.43
N LEU A 176 18.11 25.36 -12.27
CA LEU A 176 19.11 25.82 -11.32
C LEU A 176 19.40 24.79 -10.22
N PHE A 177 18.78 23.63 -10.26
CA PHE A 177 18.99 22.58 -9.29
C PHE A 177 20.43 22.07 -9.33
N LYS A 178 21.17 22.25 -8.22
CA LYS A 178 22.58 21.88 -8.07
C LYS A 178 22.81 20.66 -7.22
N GLY A 179 21.85 20.30 -6.35
CA GLY A 179 21.98 19.18 -5.43
C GLY A 179 21.29 19.42 -4.11
N VAL A 180 21.71 18.68 -3.10
CA VAL A 180 21.20 18.81 -1.72
C VAL A 180 22.36 18.89 -0.73
N TYR A 181 22.11 19.61 0.35
CA TYR A 181 23.00 19.65 1.53
C TYR A 181 22.42 18.73 2.61
N HIS A 182 23.25 17.87 3.19
CA HIS A 182 22.87 16.97 4.27
C HIS A 182 23.19 17.64 5.62
N LEU A 183 22.14 18.00 6.39
CA LEU A 183 22.26 18.81 7.60
C LEU A 183 23.14 18.17 8.69
N TYR A 184 23.10 16.85 8.83
CA TYR A 184 23.78 16.12 9.91
C TYR A 184 25.18 15.60 9.52
N LYS A 185 25.51 15.58 8.22
CA LYS A 185 26.82 15.13 7.73
C LYS A 185 27.73 16.29 7.36
N ASP A 186 27.18 17.52 7.26
CA ASP A 186 27.87 18.70 6.73
C ASP A 186 28.46 18.43 5.34
N GLU A 187 27.70 17.80 4.48
CA GLU A 187 28.07 17.38 3.13
C GLU A 187 27.07 17.86 2.09
N THR A 188 27.57 18.37 0.98
CA THR A 188 26.77 18.70 -0.20
C THR A 188 26.94 17.65 -1.26
N TYR A 189 25.82 17.10 -1.72
CA TYR A 189 25.74 16.12 -2.81
C TYR A 189 25.34 16.86 -4.09
N LEU A 190 26.23 16.87 -5.08
CA LEU A 190 26.03 17.63 -6.31
C LEU A 190 25.26 16.83 -7.35
N TYR A 191 24.17 17.42 -7.87
CA TYR A 191 23.36 16.83 -8.93
C TYR A 191 24.00 17.03 -10.30
N GLN A 192 24.05 15.96 -11.09
CA GLN A 192 24.42 16.01 -12.50
C GLN A 192 23.21 15.65 -13.35
N SER A 193 22.82 16.54 -14.24
CA SER A 193 21.73 16.26 -15.18
C SER A 193 22.16 15.16 -16.15
N GLY A 194 21.40 14.06 -16.19
CA GLY A 194 21.66 12.93 -17.07
C GLY A 194 20.43 12.05 -17.21
N GLN A 195 20.54 11.01 -18.01
CA GLN A 195 19.48 10.00 -18.08
C GLN A 195 19.50 9.17 -16.80
N GLY A 196 18.62 9.47 -15.87
CA GLY A 196 18.49 8.83 -14.54
C GLY A 196 18.16 7.34 -14.54
N SER A 197 18.58 6.59 -15.54
CA SER A 197 18.30 5.15 -15.67
C SER A 197 19.36 4.24 -15.02
N THR A 198 20.49 4.81 -14.58
CA THR A 198 21.60 4.10 -13.92
C THR A 198 22.07 4.87 -12.71
N ILE A 199 22.72 4.19 -11.76
CA ILE A 199 23.37 4.81 -10.61
C ILE A 199 24.60 5.56 -11.14
N GLN A 200 24.76 6.81 -10.72
CA GLN A 200 25.90 7.65 -11.05
C GLN A 200 26.71 7.96 -9.78
N GLU A 201 28.00 8.12 -9.91
CA GLU A 201 28.83 8.66 -8.84
C GLU A 201 28.46 10.13 -8.60
N VAL A 202 28.12 10.44 -7.36
CA VAL A 202 27.77 11.79 -6.93
C VAL A 202 29.01 12.46 -6.33
N ARG A 203 29.36 13.65 -6.84
CA ARG A 203 30.43 14.44 -6.23
C ARG A 203 29.94 15.01 -4.89
N ILE A 204 30.75 14.81 -3.85
CA ILE A 204 30.47 15.29 -2.49
C ILE A 204 31.43 16.41 -2.15
N VAL A 205 30.88 17.51 -1.63
CA VAL A 205 31.66 18.65 -1.10
C VAL A 205 31.42 18.76 0.39
N LYS A 206 32.45 18.80 1.20
CA LYS A 206 32.39 18.89 2.65
C LYS A 206 32.45 20.33 3.14
N GLY A 207 31.63 20.62 4.14
CA GLY A 207 31.62 21.91 4.83
C GLY A 207 30.74 22.96 4.16
N LEU A 208 29.77 23.49 4.92
CA LEU A 208 28.85 24.55 4.47
C LEU A 208 29.60 25.85 4.08
N ASN A 209 30.68 26.15 4.77
CA ASN A 209 31.47 27.36 4.54
C ASN A 209 32.72 27.11 3.69
N SER A 210 32.81 26.00 3.00
CA SER A 210 33.90 25.64 2.13
C SER A 210 33.90 26.49 0.86
N PRO A 211 35.06 27.08 0.45
CA PRO A 211 35.18 27.73 -0.86
C PRO A 211 34.91 26.78 -2.04
N GLU A 212 35.05 25.49 -1.84
CA GLU A 212 34.75 24.47 -2.83
C GLU A 212 33.23 24.40 -3.10
N LEU A 213 32.39 24.65 -2.08
CA LEU A 213 30.95 24.74 -2.25
C LEU A 213 30.57 25.94 -3.13
N ASP A 214 31.15 27.13 -2.84
CA ASP A 214 30.90 28.33 -3.64
C ASP A 214 31.29 28.12 -5.10
N ALA A 215 32.45 27.50 -5.34
CA ALA A 215 32.93 27.17 -6.68
C ALA A 215 32.03 26.13 -7.40
N ALA A 216 31.41 25.19 -6.66
CA ALA A 216 30.61 24.12 -7.24
C ALA A 216 29.17 24.55 -7.59
N VAL A 217 28.52 25.37 -6.76
CA VAL A 217 27.12 25.76 -6.93
C VAL A 217 26.91 27.20 -7.38
N GLY A 218 27.94 28.05 -7.21
CA GLY A 218 27.91 29.49 -7.43
C GLY A 218 27.68 30.28 -6.15
N ASP A 219 28.28 31.46 -6.03
CA ASP A 219 28.27 32.28 -4.81
C ASP A 219 26.83 32.61 -4.34
N ASP A 220 25.97 32.97 -5.27
CA ASP A 220 24.58 33.34 -4.95
C ASP A 220 23.78 32.17 -4.32
N LEU A 221 23.85 30.97 -4.91
CA LEU A 221 23.16 29.78 -4.39
C LEU A 221 23.80 29.28 -3.09
N ALA A 222 25.12 29.39 -2.96
CA ALA A 222 25.83 29.04 -1.72
C ALA A 222 25.42 29.95 -0.57
N GLN A 223 25.31 31.26 -0.82
CA GLN A 223 24.85 32.22 0.18
C GLN A 223 23.38 32.01 0.54
N GLN A 224 22.52 31.80 -0.48
CA GLN A 224 21.12 31.48 -0.26
C GLN A 224 20.96 30.22 0.61
N LEU A 225 21.74 29.17 0.34
CA LEU A 225 21.74 27.94 1.16
C LEU A 225 22.09 28.23 2.63
N ARG A 226 23.12 29.05 2.88
CA ARG A 226 23.54 29.42 4.24
C ARG A 226 22.45 30.17 4.97
N ASP A 227 21.81 31.15 4.31
CA ASP A 227 20.72 31.94 4.87
C ASP A 227 19.48 31.06 5.17
N GLU A 228 19.10 30.19 4.25
CA GLU A 228 18.00 29.25 4.44
C GLU A 228 18.27 28.26 5.59
N LEU A 229 19.48 27.71 5.69
CA LEU A 229 19.85 26.78 6.76
C LEU A 229 19.89 27.44 8.14
N GLU A 230 20.20 28.73 8.24
CA GLU A 230 20.08 29.48 9.48
C GLU A 230 18.61 29.56 9.93
N LEU A 231 17.69 29.84 8.99
CA LEU A 231 16.25 29.83 9.25
C LEU A 231 15.76 28.41 9.60
N VAL A 232 16.16 27.41 8.88
CA VAL A 232 15.81 26.00 9.13
C VAL A 232 16.20 25.56 10.53
N LYS A 233 17.42 25.87 10.98
CA LYS A 233 17.89 25.55 12.33
C LYS A 233 17.09 26.24 13.43
N GLY A 234 16.53 27.41 13.16
CA GLY A 234 15.71 28.16 14.12
C GLY A 234 14.23 27.80 14.11
N ALA A 235 13.70 27.32 13.00
CA ALA A 235 12.26 27.15 12.78
C ALA A 235 11.80 25.69 12.61
N SER A 236 12.68 24.77 12.24
CA SER A 236 12.30 23.36 12.06
C SER A 236 12.72 22.49 13.25
N ASN A 237 12.15 21.29 13.29
CA ASN A 237 12.49 20.32 14.32
C ASN A 237 13.80 19.60 14.00
N GLU A 238 14.60 19.30 15.03
CA GLU A 238 15.69 18.35 14.90
C GLU A 238 15.15 16.92 14.80
N PHE A 239 15.89 16.04 14.12
CA PHE A 239 15.51 14.63 14.04
C PHE A 239 15.60 13.98 15.41
N ASP A 240 14.51 13.36 15.82
CA ASP A 240 14.40 12.57 17.05
C ASP A 240 13.86 11.18 16.70
N LEU A 241 14.64 10.14 17.04
CA LEU A 241 14.31 8.77 16.68
C LEU A 241 13.05 8.27 17.38
N ASP A 242 12.83 8.64 18.65
CA ASP A 242 11.67 8.18 19.41
C ASP A 242 10.38 8.80 18.86
N LEU A 243 10.42 10.09 18.50
CA LEU A 243 9.30 10.77 17.84
C LEU A 243 9.04 10.23 16.43
N PHE A 244 10.09 9.84 15.71
CA PHE A 244 9.92 9.17 14.42
C PHE A 244 9.26 7.80 14.59
N LEU A 245 9.72 6.99 15.53
CA LEU A 245 9.18 5.65 15.78
C LEU A 245 7.74 5.68 16.32
N SER A 246 7.33 6.75 17.01
CA SER A 246 5.95 6.95 17.46
C SER A 246 5.01 7.52 16.38
N GLY A 247 5.53 7.86 15.20
CA GLY A 247 4.75 8.46 14.11
C GLY A 247 4.45 9.95 14.28
N GLU A 248 5.10 10.62 15.25
CA GLU A 248 4.88 12.05 15.54
C GLU A 248 5.79 12.98 14.72
N LEU A 249 6.91 12.46 14.23
CA LEU A 249 7.90 13.20 13.46
C LEU A 249 8.28 12.43 12.19
N THR A 250 8.40 13.16 11.07
CA THR A 250 8.88 12.60 9.79
C THR A 250 10.21 13.23 9.39
N PRO A 251 11.27 12.43 9.17
CA PRO A 251 12.47 12.91 8.51
C PRO A 251 12.16 13.22 7.05
N VAL A 252 12.62 14.39 6.55
CA VAL A 252 12.32 14.88 5.21
C VAL A 252 13.58 14.90 4.37
N PHE A 253 13.48 14.24 3.21
CA PHE A 253 14.52 14.20 2.18
C PHE A 253 14.04 14.89 0.91
N PHE A 254 14.95 15.57 0.23
CA PHE A 254 14.69 16.24 -1.03
C PHE A 254 15.44 15.56 -2.18
N GLY A 255 14.83 15.47 -3.35
CA GLY A 255 15.47 14.88 -4.50
C GLY A 255 14.62 14.87 -5.77
N THR A 256 15.10 14.15 -6.76
CA THR A 256 14.37 13.89 -8.00
C THR A 256 14.48 12.43 -8.39
N ALA A 257 13.37 11.73 -8.33
CA ALA A 257 13.31 10.32 -8.75
C ALA A 257 13.63 10.17 -10.25
N LEU A 258 13.16 11.09 -11.09
CA LEU A 258 13.44 11.06 -12.53
C LEU A 258 14.94 11.21 -12.80
N GLY A 259 15.61 12.10 -12.07
CA GLY A 259 17.05 12.32 -12.13
C GLY A 259 17.88 11.27 -11.40
N ASN A 260 17.24 10.30 -10.73
CA ASN A 260 17.90 9.31 -9.88
C ASN A 260 18.80 9.92 -8.81
N PHE A 261 18.31 10.93 -8.10
CA PHE A 261 19.09 11.70 -7.14
C PHE A 261 18.36 11.84 -5.79
N GLY A 262 19.08 11.57 -4.70
CA GLY A 262 18.58 11.68 -3.33
C GLY A 262 17.79 10.45 -2.85
N VAL A 263 17.61 9.43 -3.68
CA VAL A 263 16.91 8.19 -3.32
C VAL A 263 17.72 7.35 -2.33
N ASP A 264 19.03 7.31 -2.49
CA ASP A 264 19.97 6.67 -1.57
C ASP A 264 19.90 7.27 -0.16
N HIS A 265 19.72 8.58 -0.03
CA HIS A 265 19.66 9.24 1.27
C HIS A 265 18.46 8.74 2.11
N PHE A 266 17.27 8.63 1.54
CA PHE A 266 16.16 8.11 2.30
C PHE A 266 16.23 6.59 2.52
N LEU A 267 16.86 5.84 1.61
CA LEU A 267 17.11 4.40 1.80
C LEU A 267 18.08 4.16 2.96
N ASP A 268 19.14 4.97 3.07
CA ASP A 268 20.04 4.94 4.21
C ASP A 268 19.27 5.22 5.51
N GLY A 269 18.46 6.28 5.54
CA GLY A 269 17.60 6.59 6.68
C GLY A 269 16.60 5.49 7.00
N LEU A 270 15.99 4.86 5.97
CA LEU A 270 15.07 3.75 6.14
C LEU A 270 15.75 2.56 6.83
N THR A 271 16.92 2.16 6.36
CA THR A 271 17.65 1.01 6.92
C THR A 271 18.22 1.28 8.31
N GLU A 272 18.59 2.52 8.59
CA GLU A 272 19.15 2.93 9.88
C GLU A 272 18.06 3.16 10.95
N TRP A 273 16.96 3.83 10.61
CA TRP A 273 15.97 4.34 11.59
C TRP A 273 14.65 3.60 11.59
N ALA A 274 14.20 3.05 10.46
CA ALA A 274 12.93 2.34 10.43
C ALA A 274 12.97 1.11 11.35
N PRO A 275 11.84 0.80 12.02
CA PRO A 275 11.83 -0.29 12.97
C PRO A 275 11.99 -1.65 12.29
N ALA A 276 12.58 -2.58 13.01
CA ALA A 276 12.42 -4.00 12.73
C ALA A 276 10.94 -4.40 12.82
N PRO A 277 10.55 -5.60 12.39
CA PRO A 277 9.16 -6.05 12.43
C PRO A 277 8.52 -5.84 13.79
N GLN A 278 7.36 -5.18 13.81
CA GLN A 278 6.65 -4.80 15.01
C GLN A 278 5.59 -5.83 15.40
N ALA A 279 5.25 -5.86 16.68
CA ALA A 279 4.16 -6.67 17.20
C ALA A 279 2.83 -6.34 16.53
N ARG A 280 1.95 -7.34 16.40
CA ARG A 280 0.62 -7.20 15.81
C ARG A 280 -0.46 -7.63 16.78
N GLN A 281 -1.58 -6.90 16.78
CA GLN A 281 -2.73 -7.21 17.60
C GLN A 281 -3.53 -8.36 17.00
N ALA A 282 -3.86 -9.35 17.82
CA ALA A 282 -4.81 -10.39 17.53
C ALA A 282 -6.02 -10.26 18.48
N ASP A 283 -7.05 -11.05 18.23
CA ASP A 283 -8.28 -11.08 19.01
C ASP A 283 -8.05 -11.49 20.49
N THR A 284 -7.08 -12.37 20.74
CA THR A 284 -6.79 -12.91 22.07
C THR A 284 -5.62 -12.22 22.76
N ARG A 285 -4.64 -11.71 22.01
CA ARG A 285 -3.41 -11.10 22.54
C ARG A 285 -2.63 -10.34 21.46
N GLN A 286 -1.62 -9.61 21.90
CA GLN A 286 -0.60 -9.08 21.00
C GLN A 286 0.46 -10.16 20.73
N VAL A 287 0.91 -10.26 19.47
CA VAL A 287 1.95 -11.20 19.02
C VAL A 287 3.22 -10.43 18.71
N SER A 288 4.32 -10.79 19.38
CA SER A 288 5.65 -10.19 19.13
C SER A 288 6.34 -10.87 17.93
N ALA A 289 7.08 -10.09 17.17
CA ALA A 289 7.93 -10.61 16.09
C ALA A 289 9.07 -11.52 16.59
N GLU A 290 9.42 -11.43 17.87
CA GLU A 290 10.47 -12.23 18.50
C GLU A 290 10.04 -13.64 18.93
N GLU A 291 8.74 -13.95 18.82
CA GLU A 291 8.22 -15.27 19.18
C GLU A 291 8.70 -16.34 18.18
N GLU A 292 9.08 -17.52 18.69
CA GLU A 292 9.60 -18.61 17.88
C GLU A 292 8.55 -19.31 17.02
N LYS A 293 7.30 -19.33 17.51
CA LYS A 293 6.20 -19.99 16.78
C LYS A 293 5.73 -19.12 15.61
N PHE A 294 5.58 -19.77 14.46
CA PHE A 294 5.08 -19.09 13.28
C PHE A 294 3.66 -18.60 13.46
N THR A 295 3.44 -17.35 13.12
CA THR A 295 2.14 -16.76 12.87
C THR A 295 2.20 -15.82 11.66
N GLY A 296 1.09 -15.67 10.96
CA GLY A 296 0.98 -14.73 9.87
C GLY A 296 -0.48 -14.52 9.45
N PHE A 297 -0.72 -13.42 8.74
CA PHE A 297 -2.04 -13.09 8.22
C PHE A 297 -2.02 -12.72 6.75
N VAL A 298 -3.11 -13.02 6.07
CA VAL A 298 -3.31 -12.70 4.65
C VAL A 298 -3.94 -11.31 4.54
N PHE A 299 -3.25 -10.40 3.87
CA PHE A 299 -3.75 -9.04 3.65
C PHE A 299 -4.20 -8.78 2.21
N LYS A 300 -3.84 -9.68 1.29
CA LYS A 300 -4.15 -9.54 -0.13
C LYS A 300 -4.27 -10.89 -0.81
N ILE A 301 -5.18 -11.00 -1.76
CA ILE A 301 -5.26 -12.13 -2.70
C ILE A 301 -5.22 -11.58 -4.11
N GLN A 302 -4.46 -12.21 -4.97
CA GLN A 302 -4.33 -11.83 -6.36
C GLN A 302 -4.34 -13.05 -7.27
N ALA A 303 -5.21 -13.03 -8.29
CA ALA A 303 -5.28 -14.07 -9.30
C ALA A 303 -4.49 -13.66 -10.54
N ASN A 304 -4.09 -14.67 -11.31
CA ASN A 304 -3.55 -14.52 -12.66
C ASN A 304 -2.35 -13.58 -12.77
N MET A 305 -1.47 -13.59 -11.79
CA MET A 305 -0.20 -12.87 -11.85
C MET A 305 0.68 -13.33 -13.03
N ASP A 306 0.55 -14.59 -13.45
CA ASP A 306 1.11 -15.10 -14.70
C ASP A 306 -0.03 -15.39 -15.68
N PRO A 307 -0.11 -14.70 -16.84
CA PRO A 307 -1.15 -14.94 -17.84
C PRO A 307 -1.18 -16.36 -18.38
N LYS A 308 -0.08 -17.11 -18.27
CA LYS A 308 0.04 -18.49 -18.71
C LYS A 308 -0.49 -19.50 -17.68
N HIS A 309 -0.58 -19.10 -16.42
CA HIS A 309 -1.02 -19.92 -15.32
C HIS A 309 -2.19 -19.26 -14.61
N ARG A 310 -3.35 -19.93 -14.55
CA ARG A 310 -4.52 -19.46 -13.79
C ARG A 310 -4.34 -19.80 -12.32
N ASP A 311 -3.34 -19.21 -11.68
CA ASP A 311 -3.08 -19.38 -10.27
C ASP A 311 -3.56 -18.16 -9.46
N ARG A 312 -3.88 -18.40 -8.21
CA ARG A 312 -4.18 -17.36 -7.21
C ARG A 312 -3.11 -17.43 -6.14
N VAL A 313 -2.64 -16.26 -5.74
CA VAL A 313 -1.63 -16.12 -4.69
C VAL A 313 -2.21 -15.30 -3.55
N ALA A 314 -2.17 -15.85 -2.35
CA ALA A 314 -2.47 -15.13 -1.11
C ALA A 314 -1.18 -14.55 -0.55
N PHE A 315 -1.13 -13.24 -0.39
CA PHE A 315 0.01 -12.53 0.21
C PHE A 315 -0.14 -12.55 1.73
N LEU A 316 0.78 -13.21 2.38
CA LEU A 316 0.82 -13.37 3.82
C LEU A 316 1.99 -12.58 4.42
N ARG A 317 1.69 -11.72 5.39
CA ARG A 317 2.69 -11.12 6.27
C ARG A 317 3.06 -12.11 7.37
N VAL A 318 4.33 -12.47 7.45
CA VAL A 318 4.85 -13.22 8.59
C VAL A 318 4.98 -12.28 9.78
N VAL A 319 4.27 -12.58 10.88
CA VAL A 319 4.27 -11.76 12.10
C VAL A 319 5.30 -12.26 13.09
N SER A 320 5.40 -13.56 13.29
CA SER A 320 6.35 -14.20 14.20
C SER A 320 6.86 -15.51 13.64
N GLY A 321 7.96 -15.98 14.18
CA GLY A 321 8.54 -17.27 13.85
C GLY A 321 9.20 -17.32 12.49
N LYS A 322 9.50 -18.55 12.10
CA LYS A 322 10.16 -18.86 10.83
C LYS A 322 9.25 -19.75 9.99
N TYR A 323 9.04 -19.38 8.73
CA TYR A 323 8.48 -20.28 7.72
C TYR A 323 9.58 -21.20 7.21
N GLU A 324 9.29 -22.48 7.10
CA GLU A 324 10.13 -23.47 6.42
C GLU A 324 9.27 -24.25 5.41
N LYS A 325 9.84 -24.53 4.25
CA LYS A 325 9.18 -25.27 3.19
C LYS A 325 8.64 -26.61 3.71
N GLY A 326 7.38 -26.89 3.43
CA GLY A 326 6.71 -28.12 3.85
C GLY A 326 6.18 -28.11 5.28
N MET A 327 6.27 -26.98 6.01
CA MET A 327 5.75 -26.91 7.37
C MET A 327 4.23 -27.06 7.41
N LYS A 328 3.73 -27.59 8.52
CA LYS A 328 2.29 -27.74 8.80
C LYS A 328 1.81 -26.56 9.61
N LEU A 329 0.80 -25.86 9.12
CA LEU A 329 0.19 -24.72 9.77
C LEU A 329 -1.30 -24.93 9.97
N LYS A 330 -1.84 -24.37 11.05
CA LYS A 330 -3.28 -24.28 11.28
C LYS A 330 -3.86 -23.10 10.52
N HIS A 331 -4.80 -23.36 9.62
CA HIS A 331 -5.65 -22.35 9.00
C HIS A 331 -6.80 -22.05 9.94
N VAL A 332 -6.67 -20.98 10.71
CA VAL A 332 -7.51 -20.74 11.89
C VAL A 332 -8.99 -20.64 11.57
N ARG A 333 -9.39 -19.86 10.56
CA ARG A 333 -10.80 -19.68 10.18
C ARG A 333 -11.53 -20.99 9.87
N ILE A 334 -10.88 -21.91 9.18
CA ILE A 334 -11.48 -23.20 8.80
C ILE A 334 -11.18 -24.33 9.80
N GLY A 335 -10.38 -24.06 10.84
CA GLY A 335 -10.03 -25.02 11.88
C GLY A 335 -9.26 -26.24 11.42
N LYS A 336 -8.53 -26.15 10.28
CA LYS A 336 -7.81 -27.28 9.66
C LYS A 336 -6.32 -27.02 9.60
N ASP A 337 -5.58 -28.08 9.77
CA ASP A 337 -4.15 -28.09 9.49
C ASP A 337 -3.90 -28.25 8.00
N VAL A 338 -3.03 -27.42 7.45
CA VAL A 338 -2.61 -27.46 6.05
C VAL A 338 -1.10 -27.53 5.97
N VAL A 339 -0.59 -28.27 5.00
CA VAL A 339 0.84 -28.32 4.71
C VAL A 339 1.15 -27.28 3.65
N ILE A 340 2.05 -26.35 3.97
CA ILE A 340 2.54 -25.36 3.02
C ILE A 340 3.74 -25.98 2.30
N SER A 341 3.44 -26.71 1.22
CA SER A 341 4.46 -27.43 0.45
C SER A 341 5.45 -26.48 -0.22
N ASP A 342 5.00 -25.28 -0.55
CA ASP A 342 5.79 -24.29 -1.24
C ASP A 342 5.21 -22.88 -1.00
N ALA A 343 6.09 -21.90 -0.81
CA ALA A 343 5.74 -20.50 -0.73
C ALA A 343 6.59 -19.70 -1.72
N LEU A 344 6.09 -18.54 -2.11
CA LEU A 344 6.73 -17.64 -3.06
C LEU A 344 7.30 -16.42 -2.34
N THR A 345 8.46 -15.96 -2.78
CA THR A 345 8.99 -14.62 -2.53
C THR A 345 9.04 -13.84 -3.84
N PHE A 346 9.23 -12.53 -3.74
CA PHE A 346 9.09 -11.61 -4.88
C PHE A 346 10.35 -10.77 -5.02
N MET A 347 11.35 -11.29 -5.73
CA MET A 347 12.59 -10.58 -6.03
C MET A 347 12.40 -9.68 -7.24
N ALA A 348 12.38 -8.36 -7.03
CA ALA A 348 12.18 -7.36 -8.09
C ALA A 348 10.95 -7.63 -9.00
N GLY A 349 9.88 -8.20 -8.43
CA GLY A 349 8.67 -8.57 -9.15
C GLY A 349 8.70 -9.97 -9.79
N ASP A 350 9.83 -10.65 -9.77
CA ASP A 350 9.93 -12.05 -10.22
C ASP A 350 9.62 -13.00 -9.05
N ARG A 351 8.83 -14.02 -9.31
CA ARG A 351 8.49 -15.04 -8.31
C ARG A 351 9.64 -16.02 -8.15
N THR A 352 10.06 -16.24 -6.93
CA THR A 352 11.02 -17.28 -6.56
C THR A 352 10.45 -18.12 -5.43
N HIS A 353 10.88 -19.38 -5.35
CA HIS A 353 10.48 -20.24 -4.24
C HIS A 353 11.21 -19.82 -2.96
N ALA A 354 10.46 -19.74 -1.86
CA ALA A 354 11.02 -19.47 -0.55
C ALA A 354 11.28 -20.77 0.19
N ASP A 355 12.53 -21.06 0.50
CA ASP A 355 12.86 -22.16 1.38
C ASP A 355 12.57 -21.81 2.85
N GLU A 356 12.79 -20.54 3.21
CA GLU A 356 12.54 -19.99 4.54
C GLU A 356 12.14 -18.50 4.46
N ALA A 357 11.38 -18.05 5.45
CA ALA A 357 11.03 -16.65 5.66
C ALA A 357 10.87 -16.36 7.15
N TYR A 358 11.06 -15.11 7.54
CA TYR A 358 11.06 -14.67 8.93
C TYR A 358 10.03 -13.57 9.17
N ALA A 359 9.75 -13.27 10.44
CA ALA A 359 8.91 -12.15 10.79
C ALA A 359 9.33 -10.88 10.03
N GLY A 360 8.36 -10.17 9.46
CA GLY A 360 8.57 -9.03 8.58
C GLY A 360 8.47 -9.35 7.09
N ASP A 361 8.76 -10.58 6.69
CA ASP A 361 8.69 -10.98 5.29
C ASP A 361 7.25 -11.12 4.80
N ILE A 362 7.09 -10.92 3.50
CA ILE A 362 5.86 -11.18 2.77
C ILE A 362 6.08 -12.42 1.91
N ILE A 363 5.25 -13.43 2.11
CA ILE A 363 5.28 -14.65 1.30
C ILE A 363 3.97 -14.84 0.55
N GLY A 364 4.04 -15.47 -0.62
CA GLY A 364 2.88 -15.84 -1.40
C GLY A 364 2.52 -17.30 -1.16
N LEU A 365 1.28 -17.56 -0.78
CA LEU A 365 0.73 -18.91 -0.66
C LEU A 365 -0.13 -19.23 -1.87
N HIS A 366 0.05 -20.42 -2.47
CA HIS A 366 -0.84 -20.88 -3.53
C HIS A 366 -2.26 -21.06 -2.98
N ASN A 367 -3.21 -20.36 -3.58
CA ASN A 367 -4.61 -20.37 -3.14
C ASN A 367 -5.50 -21.10 -4.15
N HIS A 368 -5.99 -22.26 -3.75
CA HIS A 368 -6.94 -23.05 -4.54
C HIS A 368 -8.43 -22.68 -4.25
N GLY A 369 -8.68 -21.49 -3.67
CA GLY A 369 -10.02 -20.96 -3.41
C GLY A 369 -10.48 -21.09 -1.95
N THR A 370 -9.61 -21.52 -1.04
CA THR A 370 -9.94 -21.65 0.39
C THR A 370 -9.43 -20.50 1.26
N ILE A 371 -8.36 -19.83 0.84
CA ILE A 371 -7.74 -18.72 1.59
C ILE A 371 -8.48 -17.43 1.25
N GLN A 372 -8.81 -16.66 2.26
CA GLN A 372 -9.45 -15.34 2.16
C GLN A 372 -8.58 -14.25 2.78
N ILE A 373 -8.81 -13.00 2.39
CA ILE A 373 -8.21 -11.84 3.07
C ILE A 373 -8.62 -11.88 4.54
N GLY A 374 -7.68 -11.60 5.44
CA GLY A 374 -7.90 -11.67 6.88
C GLY A 374 -7.64 -13.05 7.50
N ASP A 375 -7.40 -14.08 6.69
CA ASP A 375 -7.07 -15.40 7.23
C ASP A 375 -5.75 -15.40 7.98
N THR A 376 -5.75 -16.08 9.12
CA THR A 376 -4.58 -16.28 9.98
C THR A 376 -4.08 -17.72 9.89
N PHE A 377 -2.76 -17.85 9.81
CA PHE A 377 -2.05 -19.12 9.85
C PHE A 377 -1.11 -19.17 11.05
N THR A 378 -1.13 -20.25 11.81
CA THR A 378 -0.33 -20.40 13.03
C THR A 378 0.26 -21.81 13.16
N GLN A 379 1.26 -21.95 14.03
CA GLN A 379 1.75 -23.27 14.49
C GLN A 379 0.89 -23.85 15.63
N GLY A 380 -0.44 -23.88 15.43
CA GLY A 380 -1.40 -24.56 16.29
C GLY A 380 -2.18 -23.67 17.26
N GLU A 381 -1.80 -22.42 17.49
CA GLU A 381 -2.54 -21.48 18.33
C GLU A 381 -3.82 -21.00 17.63
N GLU A 382 -4.90 -20.86 18.40
CA GLU A 382 -6.15 -20.28 17.92
C GLU A 382 -6.19 -18.79 18.22
N LEU A 383 -5.75 -17.98 17.28
CA LEU A 383 -5.87 -16.53 17.32
C LEU A 383 -6.13 -16.00 15.90
N LYS A 384 -6.76 -14.84 15.80
CA LYS A 384 -7.01 -14.13 14.56
C LYS A 384 -6.44 -12.73 14.65
N PHE A 385 -5.60 -12.34 13.68
CA PHE A 385 -5.13 -10.96 13.58
C PHE A 385 -6.27 -10.03 13.21
N THR A 386 -6.29 -8.85 13.83
CA THR A 386 -7.34 -7.83 13.71
C THR A 386 -6.84 -6.60 12.95
N GLY A 387 -7.77 -5.71 12.57
CA GLY A 387 -7.45 -4.44 11.94
C GLY A 387 -7.24 -4.47 10.43
N ILE A 388 -7.69 -5.55 9.74
CA ILE A 388 -7.68 -5.60 8.27
C ILE A 388 -9.04 -5.10 7.78
N PRO A 389 -9.12 -3.89 7.18
CA PRO A 389 -10.40 -3.26 6.91
C PRO A 389 -11.08 -3.80 5.65
N ASN A 390 -12.40 -3.87 5.72
CA ASN A 390 -13.29 -4.01 4.58
C ASN A 390 -14.33 -2.89 4.65
N PHE A 391 -14.33 -1.99 3.67
CA PHE A 391 -15.21 -0.82 3.64
C PHE A 391 -16.46 -1.09 2.81
N ALA A 392 -17.61 -0.54 3.22
CA ALA A 392 -18.79 -0.55 2.40
C ALA A 392 -18.56 0.27 1.11
N PRO A 393 -18.96 -0.22 -0.06
CA PRO A 393 -18.80 0.49 -1.32
C PRO A 393 -19.69 1.75 -1.37
N GLU A 394 -19.31 2.70 -2.21
CA GLU A 394 -20.01 3.96 -2.41
C GLU A 394 -20.72 4.03 -3.76
N LEU A 395 -20.31 3.21 -4.71
CA LEU A 395 -20.88 3.14 -6.06
C LEU A 395 -21.42 1.76 -6.33
N PHE A 396 -22.60 1.70 -6.97
CA PHE A 396 -23.27 0.43 -7.25
C PHE A 396 -23.75 0.38 -8.68
N ARG A 397 -23.58 -0.79 -9.31
CA ARG A 397 -24.09 -1.08 -10.66
C ARG A 397 -24.59 -2.51 -10.73
N ARG A 398 -25.68 -2.72 -11.48
CA ARG A 398 -26.12 -4.07 -11.84
C ARG A 398 -25.26 -4.55 -13.00
N ILE A 399 -24.79 -5.80 -12.95
CA ILE A 399 -24.06 -6.42 -14.03
C ILE A 399 -24.96 -7.33 -14.85
N ARG A 400 -24.87 -7.21 -16.16
CA ARG A 400 -25.63 -8.02 -17.13
C ARG A 400 -24.71 -8.72 -18.10
N LEU A 401 -25.07 -9.95 -18.45
CA LEU A 401 -24.39 -10.71 -19.47
C LEU A 401 -24.86 -10.31 -20.88
N LYS A 402 -23.93 -10.25 -21.83
CA LYS A 402 -24.26 -10.25 -23.25
C LYS A 402 -24.69 -11.63 -23.72
N ASP A 403 -24.05 -12.69 -23.20
CA ASP A 403 -24.38 -14.09 -23.49
C ASP A 403 -24.96 -14.78 -22.25
N PRO A 404 -26.28 -15.05 -22.22
CA PRO A 404 -26.95 -15.67 -21.07
C PRO A 404 -26.39 -17.05 -20.67
N LEU A 405 -25.72 -17.76 -21.56
CA LEU A 405 -25.18 -19.09 -21.30
C LEU A 405 -23.97 -19.07 -20.35
N LYS A 406 -23.37 -17.88 -20.15
CA LYS A 406 -22.17 -17.70 -19.32
C LYS A 406 -22.44 -17.28 -17.87
N GLN A 407 -23.67 -17.48 -17.37
CA GLN A 407 -24.06 -17.08 -16.00
C GLN A 407 -23.15 -17.68 -14.91
N LYS A 408 -22.80 -18.96 -15.05
CA LYS A 408 -21.91 -19.63 -14.08
C LYS A 408 -20.49 -19.04 -14.09
N GLN A 409 -19.97 -18.72 -15.27
CA GLN A 409 -18.64 -18.10 -15.42
C GLN A 409 -18.64 -16.68 -14.87
N LEU A 410 -19.72 -15.91 -15.09
CA LEU A 410 -19.88 -14.58 -14.52
C LEU A 410 -19.86 -14.63 -13.00
N LEU A 411 -20.71 -15.47 -12.39
CA LEU A 411 -20.77 -15.58 -10.94
C LEU A 411 -19.43 -16.02 -10.35
N LYS A 412 -18.79 -17.02 -10.96
CA LYS A 412 -17.44 -17.46 -10.54
C LYS A 412 -16.42 -16.33 -10.62
N GLY A 413 -16.39 -15.60 -11.73
CA GLY A 413 -15.48 -14.48 -11.92
C GLY A 413 -15.71 -13.36 -10.90
N LEU A 414 -16.97 -12.98 -10.67
CA LEU A 414 -17.32 -11.94 -9.71
C LEU A 414 -16.96 -12.33 -8.26
N VAL A 415 -17.26 -13.57 -7.86
CA VAL A 415 -16.90 -14.06 -6.51
C VAL A 415 -15.38 -14.04 -6.33
N GLN A 416 -14.62 -14.52 -7.31
CA GLN A 416 -13.17 -14.51 -7.22
C GLN A 416 -12.58 -13.10 -7.20
N LEU A 417 -13.10 -12.17 -8.01
CA LEU A 417 -12.70 -10.75 -7.98
C LEU A 417 -13.08 -10.08 -6.64
N SER A 418 -14.19 -10.49 -6.04
CA SER A 418 -14.59 -10.02 -4.71
C SER A 418 -13.66 -10.55 -3.61
N GLU A 419 -13.26 -11.81 -3.68
CA GLU A 419 -12.29 -12.41 -2.74
C GLU A 419 -10.91 -11.76 -2.82
N GLU A 420 -10.52 -11.24 -3.99
CA GLU A 420 -9.31 -10.43 -4.18
C GLU A 420 -9.46 -8.99 -3.66
N GLY A 421 -10.68 -8.57 -3.31
CA GLY A 421 -10.98 -7.20 -2.91
C GLY A 421 -11.00 -6.20 -4.07
N ALA A 422 -11.07 -6.66 -5.31
CA ALA A 422 -11.15 -5.78 -6.48
C ALA A 422 -12.49 -5.04 -6.57
N VAL A 423 -13.56 -5.69 -6.12
CA VAL A 423 -14.92 -5.16 -5.99
C VAL A 423 -15.65 -5.92 -4.90
N GLN A 424 -16.83 -5.44 -4.55
CA GLN A 424 -17.77 -6.20 -3.72
C GLN A 424 -18.96 -6.66 -4.57
N VAL A 425 -19.48 -7.85 -4.29
CA VAL A 425 -20.59 -8.44 -5.01
C VAL A 425 -21.75 -8.68 -4.04
N PHE A 426 -22.94 -8.25 -4.44
CA PHE A 426 -24.17 -8.41 -3.65
C PHE A 426 -25.19 -9.20 -4.44
N ARG A 427 -25.77 -10.19 -3.79
CA ARG A 427 -26.85 -11.04 -4.31
C ARG A 427 -28.13 -10.72 -3.56
N PRO A 428 -29.04 -9.88 -4.11
CA PRO A 428 -30.31 -9.57 -3.47
C PRO A 428 -31.11 -10.84 -3.11
N LEU A 429 -31.76 -10.85 -1.96
CA LEU A 429 -32.60 -11.99 -1.55
C LEU A 429 -33.89 -12.07 -2.34
N SER A 430 -34.37 -10.94 -2.85
CA SER A 430 -35.65 -10.81 -3.55
C SER A 430 -35.63 -11.16 -5.03
N ASN A 431 -34.45 -11.26 -5.65
CA ASN A 431 -34.29 -11.54 -7.09
C ASN A 431 -32.93 -12.17 -7.39
N ASN A 432 -32.69 -12.49 -8.68
CA ASN A 432 -31.44 -13.11 -9.14
C ASN A 432 -30.44 -12.10 -9.77
N ASP A 433 -30.59 -10.81 -9.49
CA ASP A 433 -29.66 -9.81 -9.96
C ASP A 433 -28.29 -9.97 -9.29
N LEU A 434 -27.26 -9.54 -9.97
CA LEU A 434 -25.92 -9.38 -9.41
C LEU A 434 -25.58 -7.89 -9.38
N ILE A 435 -25.35 -7.37 -8.17
CA ILE A 435 -24.99 -5.98 -7.94
C ILE A 435 -23.50 -5.94 -7.61
N VAL A 436 -22.77 -5.08 -8.29
CA VAL A 436 -21.34 -4.85 -8.05
C VAL A 436 -21.19 -3.52 -7.34
N GLY A 437 -20.50 -3.53 -6.21
CA GLY A 437 -20.16 -2.36 -5.42
C GLY A 437 -18.66 -2.03 -5.55
N ALA A 438 -18.34 -0.76 -5.67
CA ALA A 438 -16.98 -0.26 -5.79
C ALA A 438 -16.79 1.05 -5.01
N VAL A 439 -15.56 1.37 -4.68
CA VAL A 439 -15.20 2.67 -4.09
C VAL A 439 -15.03 3.71 -5.19
N GLY A 440 -14.49 3.33 -6.34
CA GLY A 440 -14.25 4.23 -7.46
C GLY A 440 -14.71 3.68 -8.81
N VAL A 441 -14.89 4.58 -9.78
CA VAL A 441 -15.43 4.26 -11.12
C VAL A 441 -14.50 3.33 -11.91
N LEU A 442 -13.18 3.53 -11.79
CA LEU A 442 -12.19 2.71 -12.52
C LEU A 442 -12.24 1.23 -12.12
N GLN A 443 -12.67 0.90 -10.92
CA GLN A 443 -12.83 -0.50 -10.51
C GLN A 443 -13.84 -1.24 -11.39
N PHE A 444 -14.92 -0.58 -11.82
CA PHE A 444 -15.88 -1.19 -12.74
C PHE A 444 -15.26 -1.53 -14.10
N ASP A 445 -14.41 -0.64 -14.64
CA ASP A 445 -13.70 -0.87 -15.90
C ASP A 445 -12.72 -2.04 -15.78
N VAL A 446 -11.99 -2.10 -14.66
CA VAL A 446 -11.06 -3.21 -14.36
C VAL A 446 -11.80 -4.54 -14.31
N VAL A 447 -12.95 -4.59 -13.64
CA VAL A 447 -13.74 -5.82 -13.50
C VAL A 447 -14.23 -6.33 -14.86
N VAL A 448 -14.79 -5.47 -15.71
CA VAL A 448 -15.26 -5.88 -17.06
C VAL A 448 -14.09 -6.36 -17.90
N SER A 449 -12.97 -5.65 -17.87
CA SER A 449 -11.75 -6.05 -18.58
C SER A 449 -11.24 -7.43 -18.13
N ARG A 450 -11.18 -7.67 -16.82
CA ARG A 450 -10.76 -8.94 -16.24
C ARG A 450 -11.75 -10.07 -16.49
N LEU A 451 -13.05 -9.82 -16.42
CA LEU A 451 -14.08 -10.81 -16.78
C LEU A 451 -13.92 -11.27 -18.23
N LYS A 452 -13.60 -10.34 -19.12
CA LYS A 452 -13.36 -10.66 -20.54
C LYS A 452 -12.06 -11.44 -20.74
N SER A 453 -10.95 -10.97 -20.20
CA SER A 453 -9.63 -11.55 -20.43
C SER A 453 -9.41 -12.87 -19.67
N GLU A 454 -9.89 -12.98 -18.45
CA GLU A 454 -9.61 -14.11 -17.55
C GLU A 454 -10.72 -15.18 -17.55
N TYR A 455 -11.98 -14.76 -17.72
CA TYR A 455 -13.15 -15.66 -17.62
C TYR A 455 -13.88 -15.85 -18.95
N ASN A 456 -13.46 -15.13 -20.00
CA ASN A 456 -14.12 -15.12 -21.30
C ASN A 456 -15.61 -14.74 -21.21
N VAL A 457 -15.91 -13.75 -20.37
CA VAL A 457 -17.27 -13.24 -20.12
C VAL A 457 -17.36 -11.80 -20.57
N GLU A 458 -18.27 -11.51 -21.51
CA GLU A 458 -18.61 -10.13 -21.86
C GLU A 458 -19.82 -9.69 -21.06
N ALA A 459 -19.64 -8.64 -20.27
CA ALA A 459 -20.66 -8.07 -19.41
C ALA A 459 -20.77 -6.56 -19.64
N ILE A 460 -21.94 -6.02 -19.31
CA ILE A 460 -22.23 -4.59 -19.31
C ILE A 460 -22.82 -4.20 -17.97
N TYR A 461 -22.71 -2.92 -17.63
CA TYR A 461 -23.35 -2.37 -16.45
C TYR A 461 -24.64 -1.64 -16.76
N GLU A 462 -25.59 -1.76 -15.84
CA GLU A 462 -26.82 -0.98 -15.80
C GLU A 462 -26.89 -0.23 -14.47
N THR A 463 -27.60 0.88 -14.47
CA THR A 463 -27.91 1.62 -13.25
C THR A 463 -28.77 0.78 -12.32
N VAL A 464 -28.56 0.93 -11.01
CA VAL A 464 -29.36 0.29 -9.97
C VAL A 464 -29.72 1.32 -8.90
N ASN A 465 -30.89 1.19 -8.32
CA ASN A 465 -31.33 2.08 -7.26
C ASN A 465 -30.80 1.62 -5.90
N VAL A 466 -29.49 1.78 -5.71
CA VAL A 466 -28.76 1.51 -4.46
C VAL A 466 -27.79 2.67 -4.24
N ALA A 467 -27.94 3.35 -3.12
CA ALA A 467 -27.07 4.47 -2.73
C ALA A 467 -26.01 4.05 -1.70
N THR A 468 -26.28 3.02 -0.91
CA THR A 468 -25.33 2.58 0.13
C THR A 468 -25.61 1.15 0.58
N ALA A 469 -24.61 0.53 1.19
CA ALA A 469 -24.71 -0.79 1.81
C ALA A 469 -24.22 -0.75 3.26
N ARG A 470 -24.77 -1.60 4.11
CA ARG A 470 -24.36 -1.79 5.50
C ARG A 470 -24.46 -3.26 5.86
N TRP A 471 -23.44 -3.80 6.48
CA TRP A 471 -23.55 -5.10 7.12
C TRP A 471 -24.45 -4.99 8.34
N VAL A 472 -25.27 -6.00 8.59
CA VAL A 472 -26.28 -5.97 9.64
C VAL A 472 -26.11 -7.14 10.58
N GLU A 473 -26.16 -6.84 11.89
CA GLU A 473 -26.10 -7.82 12.97
C GLU A 473 -27.13 -7.47 14.05
N CYS A 474 -27.63 -8.48 14.73
CA CYS A 474 -28.53 -8.32 15.86
C CYS A 474 -28.30 -9.46 16.86
N THR A 475 -28.20 -9.13 18.14
CA THR A 475 -28.03 -10.10 19.22
C THR A 475 -29.32 -10.88 19.55
N ASP A 476 -30.48 -10.28 19.26
CA ASP A 476 -31.80 -10.92 19.45
C ASP A 476 -32.25 -11.61 18.15
N ASN A 477 -32.19 -12.92 18.13
CA ASN A 477 -32.55 -13.72 16.96
C ASN A 477 -34.02 -13.51 16.51
N LYS A 478 -34.98 -13.29 17.42
CA LYS A 478 -36.38 -13.09 17.06
C LYS A 478 -36.58 -11.76 16.35
N LYS A 479 -36.00 -10.71 16.89
CA LYS A 479 -36.03 -9.38 16.28
C LYS A 479 -35.28 -9.37 14.94
N PHE A 480 -34.20 -10.13 14.82
CA PHE A 480 -33.44 -10.23 13.59
C PHE A 480 -34.21 -10.94 12.49
N GLU A 481 -34.92 -12.05 12.79
CA GLU A 481 -35.81 -12.73 11.83
C GLU A 481 -37.00 -11.84 11.40
N GLU A 482 -37.55 -11.07 12.32
CA GLU A 482 -38.58 -10.08 11.98
C GLU A 482 -38.06 -8.99 11.05
N PHE A 483 -36.85 -8.46 11.34
CA PHE A 483 -36.18 -7.50 10.50
C PHE A 483 -35.95 -8.04 9.09
N LYS A 484 -35.41 -9.26 8.96
CA LYS A 484 -35.16 -9.91 7.66
C LYS A 484 -36.46 -10.04 6.85
N ARG A 485 -37.53 -10.52 7.46
CA ARG A 485 -38.80 -10.70 6.77
C ARG A 485 -39.40 -9.38 6.29
N LYS A 486 -39.30 -8.32 7.08
CA LYS A 486 -39.86 -7.00 6.73
C LYS A 486 -39.04 -6.22 5.72
N ASN A 487 -37.76 -6.54 5.57
CA ASN A 487 -36.83 -5.80 4.73
C ASN A 487 -36.18 -6.66 3.61
N GLU A 488 -36.77 -7.81 3.28
CA GLU A 488 -36.21 -8.74 2.29
C GLU A 488 -35.86 -8.08 0.95
N GLN A 489 -36.63 -7.08 0.52
CA GLN A 489 -36.38 -6.32 -0.72
C GLN A 489 -35.10 -5.49 -0.68
N ASN A 490 -34.62 -5.12 0.51
CA ASN A 490 -33.42 -4.32 0.73
C ASN A 490 -32.29 -5.17 1.33
N LEU A 491 -32.39 -6.48 1.32
CA LEU A 491 -31.36 -7.37 1.83
C LEU A 491 -30.68 -8.11 0.69
N ALA A 492 -29.36 -8.28 0.85
CA ALA A 492 -28.51 -9.02 -0.05
C ALA A 492 -27.47 -9.82 0.74
N LEU A 493 -26.91 -10.83 0.12
CA LEU A 493 -25.69 -11.50 0.61
C LEU A 493 -24.49 -10.95 -0.13
N ASP A 494 -23.44 -10.62 0.60
CA ASP A 494 -22.16 -10.27 0.00
C ASP A 494 -21.43 -11.49 -0.59
N GLY A 495 -20.21 -11.31 -1.10
CA GLY A 495 -19.40 -12.40 -1.66
C GLY A 495 -19.02 -13.49 -0.66
N GLY A 496 -19.06 -13.21 0.64
CA GLY A 496 -18.79 -14.13 1.75
C GLY A 496 -20.05 -14.65 2.47
N ASP A 497 -21.22 -14.50 1.86
CA ASP A 497 -22.54 -14.88 2.41
C ASP A 497 -22.97 -14.10 3.67
N ASN A 498 -22.39 -12.91 3.89
CA ASN A 498 -22.79 -12.06 4.99
C ASN A 498 -24.00 -11.21 4.62
N LEU A 499 -24.94 -11.07 5.57
CA LEU A 499 -26.14 -10.28 5.34
C LEU A 499 -25.84 -8.79 5.30
N THR A 500 -26.34 -8.14 4.26
CA THR A 500 -26.11 -6.73 3.98
C THR A 500 -27.44 -6.04 3.68
N TYR A 501 -27.65 -4.88 4.28
CA TYR A 501 -28.76 -3.99 3.95
C TYR A 501 -28.30 -3.05 2.82
N ILE A 502 -28.96 -3.13 1.66
CA ILE A 502 -28.73 -2.27 0.50
C ILE A 502 -29.85 -1.22 0.42
N ALA A 503 -29.49 0.04 0.70
CA ALA A 503 -30.47 1.10 0.79
C ALA A 503 -30.59 1.87 -0.52
N PRO A 504 -31.81 2.12 -1.03
CA PRO A 504 -32.03 2.95 -2.21
C PRO A 504 -31.58 4.41 -2.01
N THR A 505 -31.69 4.94 -0.80
CA THR A 505 -31.24 6.28 -0.43
C THR A 505 -30.67 6.29 1.00
N MET A 506 -29.92 7.32 1.35
CA MET A 506 -29.47 7.52 2.73
C MET A 506 -30.66 7.72 3.71
N VAL A 507 -31.75 8.31 3.23
CA VAL A 507 -32.98 8.47 4.04
C VAL A 507 -33.55 7.09 4.41
N ASN A 508 -33.59 6.15 3.46
CA ASN A 508 -34.03 4.77 3.74
C ASN A 508 -33.16 4.09 4.80
N LEU A 509 -31.85 4.29 4.75
CA LEU A 509 -30.93 3.76 5.77
C LEU A 509 -31.24 4.35 7.14
N ASN A 510 -31.38 5.67 7.25
CA ASN A 510 -31.65 6.35 8.52
C ASN A 510 -33.00 5.88 9.11
N LEU A 511 -34.04 5.77 8.28
CA LEU A 511 -35.35 5.25 8.72
C LEU A 511 -35.27 3.79 9.19
N ALA A 512 -34.46 2.96 8.54
CA ALA A 512 -34.26 1.57 8.96
C ALA A 512 -33.54 1.51 10.32
N GLN A 513 -32.51 2.33 10.53
CA GLN A 513 -31.81 2.43 11.81
C GLN A 513 -32.72 2.90 12.95
N GLU A 514 -33.60 3.88 12.70
CA GLU A 514 -34.58 4.35 13.67
C GLU A 514 -35.65 3.30 14.02
N ARG A 515 -36.14 2.56 13.02
CA ARG A 515 -37.17 1.52 13.19
C ARG A 515 -36.67 0.28 13.89
N TYR A 516 -35.38 -0.03 13.72
CA TYR A 516 -34.76 -1.25 14.24
C TYR A 516 -33.54 -0.93 15.10
N PRO A 517 -33.75 -0.30 16.28
CA PRO A 517 -32.63 0.12 17.14
C PRO A 517 -31.81 -1.04 17.69
N ASP A 518 -32.34 -2.26 17.69
CA ASP A 518 -31.64 -3.47 18.12
C ASP A 518 -30.76 -4.08 17.01
N VAL A 519 -30.89 -3.60 15.76
CA VAL A 519 -30.07 -4.02 14.62
C VAL A 519 -28.95 -3.01 14.44
N THR A 520 -27.71 -3.50 14.42
CA THR A 520 -26.55 -2.66 14.16
C THR A 520 -26.21 -2.68 12.67
N PHE A 521 -25.97 -1.49 12.10
CA PHE A 521 -25.64 -1.28 10.69
C PHE A 521 -24.20 -0.79 10.59
N PHE A 522 -23.31 -1.66 10.10
CA PHE A 522 -21.86 -1.39 10.03
C PHE A 522 -21.46 -0.82 8.67
N LYS A 523 -20.71 0.27 8.67
CA LYS A 523 -20.07 0.85 7.47
C LYS A 523 -18.78 0.10 7.12
N THR A 524 -18.12 -0.44 8.12
CA THR A 524 -16.88 -1.21 7.98
C THR A 524 -17.06 -2.56 8.64
N ARG A 525 -16.34 -3.54 8.15
CA ARG A 525 -16.23 -4.86 8.72
C ARG A 525 -14.79 -5.29 8.71
N GLU A 526 -14.34 -5.99 9.71
CA GLU A 526 -13.06 -6.69 9.65
C GLU A 526 -13.20 -7.99 8.85
N HIS A 527 -12.16 -8.30 8.07
CA HIS A 527 -12.09 -9.55 7.30
C HIS A 527 -11.99 -10.78 8.18
#